data_b8212c62cc1fc173e12d136300b49190
#
_entry.id   b8212c62cc1fc173e12d136300b49190
#
_cell.length_a   1.000
_cell.length_b   1.000
_cell.length_c   1.000
_cell.angle_alpha   90.00
_cell.angle_beta   90.00
_cell.angle_gamma   90.00
#
_symmetry.space_group_name_H-M   'P 1'
#
loop_
_entity.id
_entity.type
_entity.pdbx_description
1 polymer ?
#
loop_
_entity_poly.entity_id
_entity_poly.type
_entity_poly.pdbx_seq_one_letter_code
_entity_poly.pdbx_strand_id
1 'polypeptide(L)'
;ERCGEYQWNAGDFNSHEWHNVDNAREHLQVVFDTYLDTKVQFIEGWYENTLNKETVKEYNLPPALFVDIDVDIYSSCVEVLDFIFQNEIAVPGTILGFDDWGGTPEWKTMEDGGPKACKEAIEKYDLQLQQIVQWGSAYPHVASIFLVKAIGEKDCGYAYEQVPIHVT
;
A
#
# COMPACT_ATOMS: atom_id res chain seq x y z
N GLU A 1 3.63 12.02 13.93
CA GLU A 1 3.63 10.67 14.54
C GLU A 1 5.04 10.14 14.64
N ARG A 2 5.32 9.31 15.63
CA ARG A 2 6.61 8.65 15.77
C ARG A 2 6.53 7.25 15.22
N CYS A 3 7.44 6.94 14.33
CA CYS A 3 7.71 5.57 13.91
C CYS A 3 9.03 5.15 14.58
N GLY A 4 8.93 4.41 15.68
CA GLY A 4 10.11 4.10 16.49
C GLY A 4 10.82 5.34 17.02
N GLU A 5 12.14 5.44 16.84
CA GLU A 5 12.94 6.62 17.18
C GLU A 5 12.91 7.70 16.09
N TYR A 6 12.36 7.41 14.92
CA TYR A 6 12.25 8.36 13.82
C TYR A 6 11.01 9.21 13.99
N GLN A 7 11.19 10.50 13.87
CA GLN A 7 10.11 11.47 13.84
C GLN A 7 10.09 12.10 12.44
N TRP A 8 9.02 11.82 11.71
CA TRP A 8 8.75 12.49 10.46
C TRP A 8 8.36 13.94 10.72
N ASN A 9 9.08 14.88 10.11
CA ASN A 9 8.75 16.29 10.19
C ASN A 9 7.97 16.71 8.95
N ALA A 10 7.22 17.80 9.05
CA ALA A 10 6.55 18.36 7.89
C ALA A 10 7.58 18.74 6.82
N GLY A 11 7.44 18.15 5.64
CA GLY A 11 8.34 18.36 4.51
C GLY A 11 9.45 17.31 4.34
N ASP A 12 9.61 16.37 5.26
CA ASP A 12 10.50 15.24 5.04
C ASP A 12 10.06 14.50 3.76
N PHE A 13 11.02 14.10 2.92
CA PHE A 13 10.80 13.46 1.63
C PHE A 13 9.99 14.27 0.60
N ASN A 14 9.93 15.60 0.76
CA ASN A 14 9.29 16.39 -0.27
C ASN A 14 10.10 16.38 -1.58
N SER A 15 9.41 16.31 -2.70
CA SER A 15 10.01 16.21 -4.03
C SER A 15 10.78 17.46 -4.45
N HIS A 16 10.50 18.62 -3.86
CA HIS A 16 11.24 19.84 -4.14
C HIS A 16 12.71 19.72 -3.70
N GLU A 17 12.94 19.23 -2.49
CA GLU A 17 14.30 19.06 -1.96
C GLU A 17 15.06 17.93 -2.66
N TRP A 18 14.39 16.82 -2.93
CA TRP A 18 15.04 15.62 -3.49
C TRP A 18 15.26 15.71 -5.01
N HIS A 19 14.34 16.33 -5.73
CA HIS A 19 14.36 16.36 -7.19
C HIS A 19 14.50 17.77 -7.78
N ASN A 20 14.59 18.80 -6.94
CA ASN A 20 14.68 20.21 -7.34
C ASN A 20 13.57 20.60 -8.33
N VAL A 21 12.34 20.19 -8.05
CA VAL A 21 11.16 20.48 -8.86
C VAL A 21 10.18 21.35 -8.07
N ASP A 22 9.73 22.44 -8.67
CA ASP A 22 8.81 23.38 -8.02
C ASP A 22 7.38 22.81 -7.96
N ASN A 23 7.01 21.96 -8.90
CA ASN A 23 5.72 21.30 -8.95
C ASN A 23 5.90 19.80 -9.26
N ALA A 24 5.89 18.99 -8.22
CA ALA A 24 6.08 17.55 -8.33
C ALA A 24 5.03 16.88 -9.22
N ARG A 25 3.77 17.31 -9.10
CA ARG A 25 2.67 16.74 -9.90
C ARG A 25 2.86 16.99 -11.39
N GLU A 26 3.16 18.23 -11.79
CA GLU A 26 3.40 18.54 -13.20
C GLU A 26 4.59 17.77 -13.76
N HIS A 27 5.65 17.66 -12.96
CA HIS A 27 6.82 16.88 -13.33
C HIS A 27 6.49 15.41 -13.55
N LEU A 28 5.80 14.79 -12.61
CA LEU A 28 5.38 13.40 -12.69
C LEU A 28 4.40 13.16 -13.86
N GLN A 29 3.47 14.10 -14.10
CA GLN A 29 2.57 14.00 -15.24
C GLN A 29 3.33 13.95 -16.56
N VAL A 30 4.33 14.82 -16.74
CA VAL A 30 5.19 14.82 -17.95
C VAL A 30 5.95 13.49 -18.07
N VAL A 31 6.49 12.96 -16.97
CA VAL A 31 7.17 11.66 -16.97
C VAL A 31 6.22 10.55 -17.39
N PHE A 32 5.05 10.48 -16.79
CA PHE A 32 4.07 9.43 -17.12
C PHE A 32 3.54 9.55 -18.54
N ASP A 33 3.20 10.76 -19.00
CA ASP A 33 2.74 10.99 -20.36
C ASP A 33 3.82 10.64 -21.40
N THR A 34 5.10 10.74 -21.03
CA THR A 34 6.22 10.43 -21.93
C THR A 34 6.53 8.94 -21.99
N TYR A 35 6.44 8.24 -20.88
CA TYR A 35 6.96 6.87 -20.77
C TYR A 35 5.89 5.79 -20.57
N LEU A 36 4.66 6.16 -20.23
CA LEU A 36 3.57 5.20 -20.02
C LEU A 36 2.45 5.41 -21.05
N ASP A 37 2.06 4.34 -21.70
CA ASP A 37 0.88 4.31 -22.60
C ASP A 37 -0.42 4.05 -21.81
N THR A 38 -0.50 4.62 -20.61
CA THR A 38 -1.66 4.47 -19.71
C THR A 38 -2.01 5.80 -19.07
N LYS A 39 -3.29 5.97 -18.77
CA LYS A 39 -3.72 7.15 -18.00
C LYS A 39 -3.28 7.02 -16.55
N VAL A 40 -2.57 8.02 -16.06
CA VAL A 40 -2.29 8.20 -14.65
C VAL A 40 -3.17 9.33 -14.12
N GLN A 41 -3.79 9.10 -12.99
CA GLN A 41 -4.65 10.06 -12.32
C GLN A 41 -4.11 10.35 -10.92
N PHE A 42 -3.88 11.63 -10.64
CA PHE A 42 -3.47 12.07 -9.31
C PHE A 42 -4.69 12.54 -8.53
N ILE A 43 -4.84 12.02 -7.31
CA ILE A 43 -5.85 12.46 -6.35
C ILE A 43 -5.08 13.14 -5.22
N GLU A 44 -5.11 14.46 -5.19
CA GLU A 44 -4.33 15.27 -4.26
C GLU A 44 -5.13 15.57 -3.00
N GLY A 45 -4.50 15.41 -1.85
CA GLY A 45 -5.06 15.79 -0.56
C GLY A 45 -4.68 14.84 0.57
N TRP A 46 -5.13 15.17 1.76
CA TRP A 46 -4.99 14.28 2.91
C TRP A 46 -5.89 13.06 2.75
N TYR A 47 -5.46 11.91 3.20
CA TYR A 47 -6.20 10.65 3.08
C TYR A 47 -7.60 10.75 3.68
N GLU A 48 -7.76 11.37 4.86
CA GLU A 48 -9.05 11.63 5.47
C GLU A 48 -10.05 12.36 4.56
N ASN A 49 -9.57 13.12 3.58
CA ASN A 49 -10.40 13.90 2.65
C ASN A 49 -10.53 13.24 1.27
N THR A 50 -9.62 12.36 0.91
CA THR A 50 -9.54 11.77 -0.43
C THR A 50 -9.89 10.28 -0.49
N LEU A 51 -9.67 9.52 0.58
CA LEU A 51 -9.95 8.09 0.63
C LEU A 51 -11.40 7.83 1.10
N ASN A 52 -12.37 8.13 0.23
CA ASN A 52 -13.79 8.04 0.54
C ASN A 52 -14.63 7.54 -0.66
N LYS A 53 -15.93 7.30 -0.44
CA LYS A 53 -16.86 6.82 -1.48
C LYS A 53 -17.10 7.81 -2.59
N GLU A 54 -16.99 9.09 -2.30
CA GLU A 54 -17.15 10.17 -3.26
C GLU A 54 -16.06 10.10 -4.30
N THR A 55 -14.81 9.91 -3.87
CA THR A 55 -13.65 9.71 -4.75
C THR A 55 -13.82 8.47 -5.64
N VAL A 56 -14.30 7.36 -5.09
CA VAL A 56 -14.54 6.15 -5.90
C VAL A 56 -15.56 6.42 -7.02
N LYS A 57 -16.62 7.16 -6.72
CA LYS A 57 -17.65 7.52 -7.71
C LYS A 57 -17.15 8.54 -8.73
N GLU A 58 -16.48 9.58 -8.26
CA GLU A 58 -15.97 10.67 -9.10
C GLU A 58 -15.00 10.14 -10.16
N TYR A 59 -14.08 9.28 -9.74
CA TYR A 59 -13.05 8.72 -10.63
C TYR A 59 -13.45 7.38 -11.25
N ASN A 60 -14.65 6.86 -10.91
CA ASN A 60 -15.15 5.57 -11.37
C ASN A 60 -14.10 4.47 -11.18
N LEU A 61 -13.56 4.37 -9.97
CA LEU A 61 -12.49 3.44 -9.65
C LEU A 61 -13.01 2.00 -9.70
N PRO A 62 -12.45 1.15 -10.57
CA PRO A 62 -12.78 -0.27 -10.59
C PRO A 62 -12.04 -1.02 -9.49
N PRO A 63 -12.38 -2.30 -9.23
CA PRO A 63 -11.53 -3.16 -8.44
C PRO A 63 -10.10 -3.20 -9.00
N ALA A 64 -9.13 -3.09 -8.12
CA ALA A 64 -7.72 -3.04 -8.47
C ALA A 64 -7.15 -4.44 -8.69
N LEU A 65 -6.28 -4.58 -9.69
CA LEU A 65 -5.45 -5.76 -9.84
C LEU A 65 -4.28 -5.75 -8.84
N PHE A 66 -3.69 -4.59 -8.64
CA PHE A 66 -2.57 -4.37 -7.73
C PHE A 66 -2.76 -3.06 -6.97
N VAL A 67 -2.48 -3.07 -5.69
CA VAL A 67 -2.43 -1.89 -4.84
C VAL A 67 -1.05 -1.83 -4.20
N ASP A 68 -0.33 -0.74 -4.46
CA ASP A 68 0.93 -0.44 -3.82
C ASP A 68 0.68 0.44 -2.59
N ILE A 69 1.19 0.01 -1.44
CA ILE A 69 0.97 0.65 -0.14
C ILE A 69 2.34 1.09 0.38
N ASP A 70 2.65 2.35 0.11
CA ASP A 70 3.90 3.02 0.48
C ASP A 70 3.54 4.22 1.36
N VAL A 71 3.33 3.98 2.65
CA VAL A 71 2.73 4.96 3.58
C VAL A 71 3.40 5.04 4.94
N ASP A 72 4.57 4.50 5.12
CA ASP A 72 5.43 4.57 6.31
C ASP A 72 4.77 4.41 7.69
N ILE A 73 3.61 5.01 7.94
CA ILE A 73 3.01 5.12 9.28
C ILE A 73 1.70 4.35 9.42
N TYR A 74 1.50 3.83 10.63
CA TYR A 74 0.34 3.01 10.98
C TYR A 74 -1.01 3.66 10.64
N SER A 75 -1.22 4.94 11.02
CA SER A 75 -2.49 5.62 10.78
C SER A 75 -2.85 5.70 9.29
N SER A 76 -1.88 6.09 8.46
CA SER A 76 -2.08 6.15 7.01
C SER A 76 -2.34 4.76 6.42
N CYS A 77 -1.66 3.74 6.92
CA CYS A 77 -1.90 2.37 6.48
C CYS A 77 -3.32 1.90 6.81
N VAL A 78 -3.83 2.23 8.01
CA VAL A 78 -5.22 1.94 8.40
C VAL A 78 -6.20 2.62 7.45
N GLU A 79 -6.00 3.92 7.15
CA GLU A 79 -6.88 4.67 6.24
C GLU A 79 -6.89 4.07 4.83
N VAL A 80 -5.74 3.68 4.29
CA VAL A 80 -5.64 3.02 2.98
C VAL A 80 -6.35 1.67 2.99
N LEU A 81 -6.08 0.82 3.99
CA LEU A 81 -6.71 -0.50 4.08
C LEU A 81 -8.24 -0.40 4.24
N ASP A 82 -8.69 0.53 5.07
CA ASP A 82 -10.11 0.80 5.21
C ASP A 82 -10.74 1.24 3.89
N PHE A 83 -10.10 2.15 3.17
CA PHE A 83 -10.60 2.62 1.89
C PHE A 83 -10.73 1.50 0.86
N ILE A 84 -9.69 0.68 0.68
CA ILE A 84 -9.68 -0.34 -0.37
C ILE A 84 -10.67 -1.48 -0.09
N PHE A 85 -10.84 -1.87 1.18
CA PHE A 85 -11.77 -2.96 1.53
C PHE A 85 -13.22 -2.51 1.67
N GLN A 86 -13.48 -1.33 2.25
CA GLN A 86 -14.85 -0.80 2.38
C GLN A 86 -15.48 -0.46 1.03
N ASN A 87 -14.68 -0.11 0.04
CA ASN A 87 -15.16 0.35 -1.26
C ASN A 87 -14.99 -0.69 -2.37
N GLU A 88 -14.68 -1.93 -2.01
CA GLU A 88 -14.45 -3.04 -2.96
C GLU A 88 -13.37 -2.72 -4.03
N ILE A 89 -12.42 -1.87 -3.70
CA ILE A 89 -11.22 -1.64 -4.52
C ILE A 89 -10.31 -2.86 -4.44
N ALA A 90 -10.11 -3.42 -3.25
CA ALA A 90 -9.47 -4.72 -3.08
C ALA A 90 -10.55 -5.80 -2.98
N VAL A 91 -10.44 -6.79 -3.85
CA VAL A 91 -11.34 -7.94 -3.96
C VAL A 91 -10.53 -9.24 -3.96
N PRO A 92 -11.13 -10.41 -3.77
CA PRO A 92 -10.41 -11.67 -3.95
C PRO A 92 -9.72 -11.74 -5.33
N GLY A 93 -8.40 -11.94 -5.32
CA GLY A 93 -7.54 -11.88 -6.50
C GLY A 93 -6.69 -10.60 -6.60
N THR A 94 -7.01 -9.56 -5.86
CA THR A 94 -6.17 -8.35 -5.77
C THR A 94 -4.84 -8.67 -5.10
N ILE A 95 -3.77 -8.10 -5.63
CA ILE A 95 -2.43 -8.18 -5.05
C ILE A 95 -2.15 -6.90 -4.27
N LEU A 96 -1.68 -7.02 -3.04
CA LEU A 96 -1.28 -5.93 -2.17
C LEU A 96 0.24 -5.94 -2.04
N GLY A 97 0.92 -4.87 -2.41
CA GLY A 97 2.32 -4.63 -2.14
C GLY A 97 2.47 -3.66 -0.97
N PHE A 98 3.31 -4.01 0.01
CA PHE A 98 3.71 -3.12 1.09
C PHE A 98 5.19 -2.85 0.95
N ASP A 99 5.59 -1.59 0.78
CA ASP A 99 6.99 -1.22 0.72
C ASP A 99 7.63 -1.28 2.12
N ASP A 100 6.94 -0.76 3.13
CA ASP A 100 7.36 -0.76 4.52
C ASP A 100 6.65 -1.84 5.34
N TRP A 101 6.94 -3.12 5.06
CA TRP A 101 6.34 -4.22 5.80
C TRP A 101 6.97 -4.45 7.18
N GLY A 102 8.19 -4.03 7.35
CA GLY A 102 8.92 -4.19 8.59
C GLY A 102 10.43 -4.30 8.34
N GLY A 103 11.20 -4.38 9.40
CA GLY A 103 12.65 -4.57 9.28
C GLY A 103 13.47 -3.40 9.80
N THR A 104 12.84 -2.37 10.37
CA THR A 104 13.61 -1.45 11.20
C THR A 104 13.96 -2.14 12.53
N PRO A 105 15.08 -1.79 13.17
CA PRO A 105 15.38 -2.29 14.51
C PRO A 105 14.27 -2.00 15.52
N GLU A 106 13.47 -0.98 15.25
CA GLU A 106 12.34 -0.51 16.04
C GLU A 106 11.06 -1.32 15.74
N TRP A 107 10.91 -1.84 14.53
CA TRP A 107 9.75 -2.61 14.09
C TRP A 107 10.01 -4.12 14.20
N LYS A 108 10.57 -4.52 15.32
CA LYS A 108 10.91 -5.93 15.59
C LYS A 108 9.71 -6.82 15.78
N THR A 109 8.54 -6.23 15.91
CA THR A 109 7.30 -6.96 16.18
C THR A 109 6.24 -6.65 15.14
N MET A 110 5.37 -7.60 14.88
CA MET A 110 4.15 -7.43 14.08
C MET A 110 3.10 -6.55 14.78
N GLU A 111 3.51 -5.76 15.76
CA GLU A 111 2.64 -4.97 16.64
C GLU A 111 2.72 -3.48 16.31
N ASP A 112 3.34 -3.11 15.15
CA ASP A 112 3.49 -1.72 14.75
C ASP A 112 3.40 -1.54 13.24
N GLY A 113 3.25 -0.29 12.77
CA GLY A 113 3.28 0.09 11.35
C GLY A 113 2.28 -0.66 10.47
N GLY A 114 2.71 -0.97 9.25
CA GLY A 114 1.93 -1.71 8.26
C GLY A 114 1.47 -3.09 8.72
N PRO A 115 2.33 -3.93 9.35
CA PRO A 115 1.93 -5.24 9.85
C PRO A 115 0.78 -5.19 10.86
N LYS A 116 0.81 -4.24 11.78
CA LYS A 116 -0.28 -4.05 12.75
C LYS A 116 -1.58 -3.65 12.07
N ALA A 117 -1.53 -2.66 11.19
CA ALA A 117 -2.69 -2.22 10.43
C ALA A 117 -3.29 -3.35 9.60
N CYS A 118 -2.43 -4.16 8.96
CA CYS A 118 -2.85 -5.32 8.18
C CYS A 118 -3.52 -6.40 9.05
N LYS A 119 -2.96 -6.71 10.22
CA LYS A 119 -3.56 -7.65 11.19
C LYS A 119 -4.97 -7.21 11.61
N GLU A 120 -5.13 -5.93 11.93
CA GLU A 120 -6.42 -5.37 12.28
C GLU A 120 -7.41 -5.40 11.12
N ALA A 121 -6.96 -5.13 9.89
CA ALA A 121 -7.78 -5.25 8.69
C ALA A 121 -8.21 -6.71 8.43
N ILE A 122 -7.33 -7.68 8.64
CA ILE A 122 -7.65 -9.11 8.54
C ILE A 122 -8.82 -9.46 9.45
N GLU A 123 -8.77 -9.03 10.71
CA GLU A 123 -9.84 -9.28 11.68
C GLU A 123 -11.13 -8.52 11.32
N LYS A 124 -11.01 -7.23 10.92
CA LYS A 124 -12.14 -6.35 10.63
C LYS A 124 -12.95 -6.76 9.41
N TYR A 125 -12.28 -7.22 8.36
CA TYR A 125 -12.88 -7.53 7.07
C TYR A 125 -12.95 -9.02 6.77
N ASP A 126 -12.58 -9.88 7.72
CA ASP A 126 -12.53 -11.33 7.56
C ASP A 126 -11.69 -11.72 6.32
N LEU A 127 -10.44 -11.25 6.29
CA LEU A 127 -9.55 -11.45 5.15
C LEU A 127 -8.76 -12.74 5.28
N GLN A 128 -8.53 -13.40 4.16
CA GLN A 128 -7.50 -14.40 4.00
C GLN A 128 -6.44 -13.86 3.04
N LEU A 129 -5.29 -13.51 3.58
CA LEU A 129 -4.13 -13.05 2.82
C LEU A 129 -3.11 -14.18 2.70
N GLN A 130 -2.60 -14.37 1.50
CA GLN A 130 -1.48 -15.28 1.24
C GLN A 130 -0.26 -14.46 0.89
N GLN A 131 0.78 -14.52 1.71
CA GLN A 131 2.06 -13.91 1.37
C GLN A 131 2.67 -14.65 0.17
N ILE A 132 2.96 -13.91 -0.90
CA ILE A 132 3.55 -14.43 -2.12
C ILE A 132 5.06 -14.35 -2.04
N VAL A 133 5.57 -13.18 -1.67
CA VAL A 133 7.01 -12.91 -1.59
C VAL A 133 7.28 -11.87 -0.52
N GLN A 134 8.45 -11.98 0.08
CA GLN A 134 9.04 -10.97 0.95
C GLN A 134 10.49 -10.81 0.52
N TRP A 135 10.95 -9.58 0.38
CA TRP A 135 12.35 -9.28 0.11
C TRP A 135 12.87 -8.25 1.11
N GLY A 136 14.19 -8.26 1.25
CA GLY A 136 14.84 -7.58 2.35
C GLY A 136 14.87 -8.46 3.60
N SER A 137 16.04 -8.61 4.18
CA SER A 137 16.23 -9.44 5.39
C SER A 137 16.74 -8.61 6.56
N ALA A 138 17.06 -7.36 6.31
CA ALA A 138 17.57 -6.43 7.30
C ALA A 138 17.30 -5.00 6.87
N TYR A 139 17.11 -4.15 7.88
CA TYR A 139 17.00 -2.71 7.80
C TYR A 139 17.69 -2.08 6.56
N PRO A 140 17.08 -1.06 5.91
CA PRO A 140 15.88 -0.38 6.35
C PRO A 140 14.58 -0.85 5.68
N HIS A 141 14.60 -1.72 4.69
CA HIS A 141 13.42 -2.01 3.87
C HIS A 141 13.12 -3.50 3.80
N VAL A 142 12.04 -3.91 4.42
CA VAL A 142 11.39 -5.20 4.15
C VAL A 142 10.07 -4.92 3.46
N ALA A 143 10.00 -5.26 2.19
CA ALA A 143 8.77 -5.20 1.43
C ALA A 143 8.10 -6.58 1.37
N SER A 144 6.79 -6.60 1.31
CA SER A 144 6.01 -7.85 1.19
C SER A 144 4.87 -7.71 0.22
N ILE A 145 4.62 -8.79 -0.51
CA ILE A 145 3.48 -8.90 -1.42
C ILE A 145 2.53 -9.98 -0.93
N PHE A 146 1.24 -9.66 -0.93
CA PHE A 146 0.16 -10.55 -0.54
C PHE A 146 -0.88 -10.67 -1.64
N LEU A 147 -1.44 -11.86 -1.78
CA LEU A 147 -2.66 -12.11 -2.53
C LEU A 147 -3.86 -12.04 -1.56
N VAL A 148 -4.87 -11.29 -1.90
CA VAL A 148 -6.18 -11.36 -1.24
C VAL A 148 -6.86 -12.64 -1.71
N LYS A 149 -6.82 -13.70 -0.91
CA LYS A 149 -7.44 -14.98 -1.24
C LYS A 149 -8.93 -14.97 -1.08
N ALA A 150 -9.39 -14.46 0.06
CA ALA A 150 -10.81 -14.39 0.37
C ALA A 150 -11.14 -13.15 1.21
N ILE A 151 -12.39 -12.73 1.13
CA ILE A 151 -13.02 -11.70 1.98
C ILE A 151 -14.37 -12.27 2.42
N GLY A 152 -14.49 -12.64 3.70
CA GLY A 152 -15.62 -13.40 4.18
C GLY A 152 -15.78 -14.71 3.41
N GLU A 153 -16.97 -14.93 2.84
CA GLU A 153 -17.26 -16.12 2.02
C GLU A 153 -16.81 -16.01 0.56
N LYS A 154 -16.37 -14.83 0.10
CA LYS A 154 -15.89 -14.62 -1.28
C LYS A 154 -14.44 -15.10 -1.41
N ASP A 155 -14.18 -16.02 -2.30
CA ASP A 155 -12.86 -16.60 -2.59
C ASP A 155 -12.46 -16.31 -4.05
N CYS A 156 -11.17 -16.15 -4.31
CA CYS A 156 -10.62 -15.95 -5.66
C CYS A 156 -10.63 -17.20 -6.54
N GLY A 157 -10.90 -18.39 -5.96
CA GLY A 157 -10.97 -19.66 -6.68
C GLY A 157 -9.60 -20.22 -7.13
N TYR A 158 -8.50 -19.58 -6.78
CA TYR A 158 -7.16 -20.05 -7.11
C TYR A 158 -6.49 -20.72 -5.90
N ALA A 159 -6.09 -21.97 -6.07
CA ALA A 159 -5.14 -22.62 -5.17
C ALA A 159 -3.73 -22.25 -5.65
N TYR A 160 -3.07 -21.33 -4.98
CA TYR A 160 -1.66 -21.06 -5.22
C TYR A 160 -0.85 -22.16 -4.51
N GLU A 161 -0.26 -23.06 -5.26
CA GLU A 161 0.83 -23.86 -4.71
C GLU A 161 2.03 -22.92 -4.54
N GLN A 162 2.60 -22.91 -3.33
CA GLN A 162 3.84 -22.15 -3.08
C GLN A 162 4.93 -22.71 -3.99
N VAL A 163 5.24 -21.98 -5.05
CA VAL A 163 6.48 -22.24 -5.80
C VAL A 163 7.59 -21.58 -5.00
N PRO A 164 8.55 -22.33 -4.45
CA PRO A 164 9.68 -21.73 -3.75
C PRO A 164 10.47 -20.91 -4.77
N ILE A 165 10.42 -19.59 -4.65
CA ILE A 165 11.25 -18.69 -5.45
C ILE A 165 12.65 -18.75 -4.82
N HIS A 166 13.55 -19.50 -5.42
CA HIS A 166 14.96 -19.39 -5.14
C HIS A 166 15.47 -18.10 -5.77
N VAL A 167 15.61 -17.06 -4.98
CA VAL A 167 16.36 -15.87 -5.36
C VAL A 167 17.83 -16.21 -5.17
N THR A 168 18.55 -16.40 -6.29
CA THR A 168 20.01 -16.55 -6.32
C THR A 168 20.69 -15.18 -6.24
#